data_b49eecbbd66853a683f94da7dc52f941
#
_entry.id   b49eecbbd66853a683f94da7dc52f941
#
_cell.length_a   1.000
_cell.length_b   1.000
_cell.length_c   1.000
_cell.angle_alpha   90.00
_cell.angle_beta   90.00
_cell.angle_gamma   90.00
#
_symmetry.space_group_name_H-M   'P 1'
#
loop_
_entity.id
_entity.type
_entity.pdbx_description
1 polymer ?
#
loop_
_entity_poly.entity_id
_entity_poly.type
_entity_poly.pdbx_seq_one_letter_code
_entity_poly.pdbx_strand_id
1 'polypeptide(L)'
;CQFTKYKKGQYYDWHCDSWDKPYQREQGDPSHGKVRKLSVTVTLSDPKDYKGGELEFDFRNLDPDKKRNVKKCTEILPKGSLVVFPSFVWHRVCPVKSGERNSLVIWNLGWPFQ
;
A
#
# COMPACT_ATOMS: atom_id res chain seq x y z
N CYS A 1 -7.96 -8.84 -4.44
CA CYS A 1 -7.94 -7.96 -3.27
C CYS A 1 -7.55 -8.73 -2.01
N GLN A 2 -7.12 -8.03 -1.00
CA GLN A 2 -6.63 -8.62 0.24
C GLN A 2 -7.20 -7.85 1.44
N PHE A 3 -7.83 -8.58 2.36
CA PHE A 3 -8.21 -8.03 3.65
C PHE A 3 -7.01 -8.12 4.59
N THR A 4 -6.67 -7.00 5.23
CA THR A 4 -5.53 -6.92 6.15
C THR A 4 -5.99 -6.42 7.51
N LYS A 5 -5.54 -7.09 8.56
CA LYS A 5 -5.84 -6.76 9.94
C LYS A 5 -4.53 -6.51 10.68
N TYR A 6 -4.39 -5.33 11.27
CA TYR A 6 -3.24 -4.97 12.10
C TYR A 6 -3.68 -4.84 13.55
N LYS A 7 -3.15 -5.70 14.41
CA LYS A 7 -3.32 -5.64 15.86
C LYS A 7 -2.15 -4.88 16.48
N LYS A 8 -2.25 -4.61 17.79
CA LYS A 8 -1.19 -3.92 18.53
C LYS A 8 0.19 -4.52 18.24
N GLY A 9 1.13 -3.66 17.87
CA GLY A 9 2.51 -4.02 17.55
C GLY A 9 2.74 -4.46 16.10
N GLN A 10 1.69 -4.74 15.35
CA GLN A 10 1.83 -5.13 13.96
C GLN A 10 2.04 -3.92 13.05
N TYR A 11 2.81 -4.14 11.97
CA TYR A 11 3.19 -3.11 11.02
C TYR A 11 3.54 -3.74 9.68
N TYR A 12 3.71 -2.90 8.68
CA TYR A 12 4.25 -3.31 7.39
C TYR A 12 5.34 -2.30 7.01
N ASP A 13 6.58 -2.75 6.98
CA ASP A 13 7.73 -1.88 6.76
C ASP A 13 7.77 -1.33 5.32
N TRP A 14 8.71 -0.41 5.07
CA TRP A 14 8.86 0.23 3.77
C TRP A 14 8.95 -0.79 2.64
N HIS A 15 8.07 -0.64 1.67
CA HIS A 15 8.03 -1.48 0.48
C HIS A 15 7.32 -0.75 -0.66
N CYS A 16 7.45 -1.29 -1.87
CA CYS A 16 6.60 -0.93 -2.99
C CYS A 16 5.89 -2.19 -3.48
N ASP A 17 4.74 -2.00 -4.11
CA ASP A 17 3.91 -3.13 -4.55
C ASP A 17 4.28 -3.61 -5.95
N SER A 18 5.06 -2.84 -6.69
CA SER A 18 5.49 -3.17 -8.05
C SER A 18 7.01 -3.29 -8.08
N TRP A 19 7.49 -4.29 -8.80
CA TRP A 19 8.90 -4.53 -9.03
C TRP A 19 9.13 -4.88 -10.51
N ASP A 20 10.40 -5.01 -10.92
CA ASP A 20 10.75 -5.14 -12.33
C ASP A 20 10.30 -6.44 -12.98
N LYS A 21 9.94 -7.45 -12.19
CA LYS A 21 9.55 -8.75 -12.73
C LYS A 21 8.04 -8.86 -12.89
N PRO A 22 7.53 -9.01 -14.12
CA PRO A 22 6.12 -9.33 -14.35
C PRO A 22 5.74 -10.67 -13.71
N TYR A 23 4.45 -10.85 -13.46
CA TYR A 23 3.94 -12.13 -13.00
C TYR A 23 4.27 -13.22 -14.02
N GLN A 24 4.86 -14.31 -13.52
CA GLN A 24 5.11 -15.50 -14.33
C GLN A 24 4.02 -16.51 -13.99
N ARG A 25 3.02 -16.59 -14.85
CA ARG A 25 1.89 -17.49 -14.72
C ARG A 25 1.83 -18.36 -15.96
N GLU A 26 0.93 -19.37 -15.93
CA GLU A 26 0.69 -20.17 -17.12
C GLU A 26 0.16 -19.28 -18.25
N GLN A 27 0.54 -19.63 -19.47
CA GLN A 27 0.05 -18.94 -20.66
C GLN A 27 -1.48 -19.03 -20.71
N GLY A 28 -2.15 -17.89 -20.87
CA GLY A 28 -3.59 -17.79 -20.81
C GLY A 28 -4.12 -17.23 -19.48
N ASP A 29 -3.29 -17.21 -18.41
CA ASP A 29 -3.68 -16.53 -17.17
C ASP A 29 -3.71 -15.01 -17.43
N PRO A 30 -4.80 -14.31 -17.04
CA PRO A 30 -4.92 -12.87 -17.28
C PRO A 30 -3.81 -12.04 -16.65
N SER A 31 -3.17 -12.52 -15.58
CA SER A 31 -2.09 -11.79 -14.91
C SER A 31 -0.71 -12.04 -15.52
N HIS A 32 -0.56 -13.04 -16.41
CA HIS A 32 0.74 -13.38 -17.00
C HIS A 32 1.33 -12.20 -17.77
N GLY A 33 2.59 -11.89 -17.47
CA GLY A 33 3.32 -10.78 -18.10
C GLY A 33 2.94 -9.40 -17.58
N LYS A 34 1.99 -9.29 -16.69
CA LYS A 34 1.53 -8.02 -16.13
C LYS A 34 2.21 -7.71 -14.80
N VAL A 35 2.17 -6.44 -14.44
CA VAL A 35 2.68 -5.95 -13.14
C VAL A 35 1.55 -5.21 -12.41
N ARG A 36 1.71 -5.06 -11.10
CA ARG A 36 0.83 -4.18 -10.34
C ARG A 36 1.13 -2.74 -10.73
N LYS A 37 0.12 -2.03 -11.19
CA LYS A 37 0.26 -0.62 -11.63
C LYS A 37 -0.34 0.36 -10.65
N LEU A 38 -1.50 0.06 -10.14
CA LEU A 38 -2.19 0.90 -9.17
C LEU A 38 -2.51 0.09 -7.92
N SER A 39 -2.21 0.66 -6.79
CA SER A 39 -2.57 0.13 -5.48
C SER A 39 -3.69 0.97 -4.91
N VAL A 40 -4.69 0.30 -4.36
CA VAL A 40 -5.83 0.93 -3.71
C VAL A 40 -5.92 0.40 -2.28
N THR A 41 -5.99 1.29 -1.32
CA THR A 41 -6.21 0.94 0.08
C THR A 41 -7.49 1.59 0.56
N VAL A 42 -8.39 0.78 1.14
CA VAL A 42 -9.64 1.23 1.73
C VAL A 42 -9.56 1.00 3.23
N THR A 43 -9.80 2.05 4.02
CA THR A 43 -9.83 1.89 5.47
C THR A 43 -11.21 1.38 5.92
N LEU A 44 -11.21 0.32 6.72
CA LEU A 44 -12.42 -0.31 7.24
C LEU A 44 -12.63 -0.05 8.74
N SER A 45 -11.69 0.65 9.38
CA SER A 45 -11.75 0.98 10.81
C SER A 45 -12.01 2.46 11.01
N ASP A 46 -12.77 2.77 12.05
CA ASP A 46 -12.94 4.15 12.51
C ASP A 46 -11.64 4.59 13.19
N PRO A 47 -11.14 5.83 12.94
CA PRO A 47 -9.91 6.30 13.56
C PRO A 47 -9.98 6.37 15.09
N LYS A 48 -11.18 6.31 15.67
CA LYS A 48 -11.38 6.25 17.13
C LYS A 48 -11.06 4.87 17.69
N ASP A 49 -11.04 3.82 16.86
CA ASP A 49 -10.91 2.43 17.30
C ASP A 49 -9.45 1.97 17.41
N TYR A 50 -8.50 2.79 16.97
CA TYR A 50 -7.09 2.42 17.03
C TYR A 50 -6.19 3.65 17.12
N LYS A 51 -4.96 3.43 17.58
CA LYS A 51 -3.89 4.44 17.58
C LYS A 51 -2.65 3.87 16.90
N GLY A 52 -1.87 4.75 16.28
CA GLY A 52 -0.75 4.30 15.44
C GLY A 52 -1.27 3.80 14.09
N GLY A 53 -0.52 2.92 13.45
CA GLY A 53 -0.93 2.31 12.19
C GLY A 53 -1.05 3.31 11.03
N GLU A 54 -0.31 4.41 11.07
CA GLU A 54 -0.35 5.44 10.03
C GLU A 54 0.19 4.90 8.72
N LEU A 55 -0.47 5.26 7.62
CA LEU A 55 0.04 5.02 6.27
C LEU A 55 0.95 6.19 5.90
N GLU A 56 2.18 5.87 5.53
CA GLU A 56 3.17 6.88 5.12
C GLU A 56 3.73 6.54 3.75
N PHE A 57 3.99 7.57 2.97
CA PHE A 57 4.60 7.47 1.65
C PHE A 57 5.97 8.15 1.64
N ASP A 58 6.91 7.61 0.87
CA ASP A 58 8.19 8.25 0.57
C ASP A 58 8.20 8.62 -0.91
N PHE A 59 8.11 9.92 -1.19
CA PHE A 59 7.97 10.45 -2.55
C PHE A 59 9.30 10.76 -3.25
N ARG A 60 10.42 10.28 -2.75
CA ARG A 60 11.69 10.46 -3.49
C ARG A 60 11.78 9.61 -4.76
N ASN A 61 10.74 8.81 -5.04
CA ASN A 61 10.58 8.08 -6.31
C ASN A 61 11.77 7.20 -6.69
N LEU A 62 12.29 6.43 -5.73
CA LEU A 62 13.40 5.51 -5.94
C LEU A 62 14.72 6.19 -6.37
N ASP A 63 14.82 7.50 -6.28
CA ASP A 63 16.05 8.23 -6.56
C ASP A 63 16.90 8.27 -5.28
N PRO A 64 18.01 7.51 -5.20
CA PRO A 64 18.81 7.44 -3.98
C PRO A 64 19.51 8.77 -3.65
N ASP A 65 19.67 9.65 -4.63
CA ASP A 65 20.32 10.95 -4.43
C ASP A 65 19.37 12.00 -3.87
N LYS A 66 18.07 11.75 -3.87
CA LYS A 66 17.09 12.64 -3.28
C LYS A 66 16.89 12.33 -1.81
N LYS A 67 16.66 13.37 -1.02
CA LYS A 67 16.31 13.20 0.39
C LYS A 67 14.97 12.50 0.52
N ARG A 68 14.83 11.69 1.57
CA ARG A 68 13.55 11.08 1.89
C ARG A 68 12.48 12.17 2.02
N ASN A 69 11.36 11.95 1.35
CA ASN A 69 10.21 12.84 1.41
C ASN A 69 9.02 12.06 1.94
N VAL A 70 9.02 11.85 3.25
CA VAL A 70 8.00 11.04 3.92
C VAL A 70 6.78 11.91 4.21
N LYS A 71 5.62 11.46 3.75
CA LYS A 71 4.33 12.12 3.98
C LYS A 71 3.37 11.13 4.64
N LYS A 72 2.75 11.56 5.72
CA LYS A 72 1.69 10.79 6.37
C LYS A 72 0.39 11.01 5.61
N CYS A 73 -0.31 9.93 5.28
CA CYS A 73 -1.59 9.99 4.58
C CYS A 73 -2.71 10.16 5.61
N THR A 74 -3.13 11.40 5.85
CA THR A 74 -4.21 11.71 6.79
C THR A 74 -5.59 11.61 6.13
N GLU A 75 -5.66 11.69 4.83
CA GLU A 75 -6.89 11.64 4.06
C GLU A 75 -7.60 10.30 4.15
N ILE A 76 -6.87 9.24 4.50
CA ILE A 76 -7.45 7.89 4.62
C ILE A 76 -8.04 7.62 6.01
N LEU A 77 -7.92 8.55 6.96
CA LEU A 77 -8.36 8.31 8.34
C LEU A 77 -9.87 8.06 8.49
N PRO A 78 -10.78 8.80 7.83
CA PRO A 78 -12.20 8.50 7.95
C PRO A 78 -12.53 7.09 7.42
N LYS A 79 -13.34 6.35 8.18
CA LYS A 79 -13.79 5.01 7.79
C LYS A 79 -14.46 5.05 6.41
N GLY A 80 -14.10 4.10 5.57
CA GLY A 80 -14.60 4.02 4.19
C GLY A 80 -13.82 4.84 3.19
N SER A 81 -12.84 5.62 3.62
CA SER A 81 -11.97 6.37 2.72
C SER A 81 -11.07 5.42 1.96
N LEU A 82 -10.75 5.80 0.73
CA LEU A 82 -9.79 5.04 -0.08
C LEU A 82 -8.71 5.99 -0.62
N VAL A 83 -7.53 5.45 -0.83
CA VAL A 83 -6.44 6.13 -1.51
C VAL A 83 -5.95 5.26 -2.64
N VAL A 84 -5.70 5.90 -3.79
CA VAL A 84 -5.15 5.25 -4.99
C VAL A 84 -3.78 5.84 -5.24
N PHE A 85 -2.79 4.98 -5.43
CA PHE A 85 -1.43 5.43 -5.72
C PHE A 85 -0.73 4.46 -6.68
N PRO A 86 0.25 4.95 -7.46
CA PRO A 86 1.05 4.06 -8.31
C PRO A 86 1.77 3.01 -7.46
N SER A 87 1.75 1.76 -7.90
CA SER A 87 2.31 0.65 -7.11
C SER A 87 3.81 0.75 -6.89
N PHE A 88 4.52 1.58 -7.66
CA PHE A 88 5.96 1.79 -7.49
C PHE A 88 6.31 2.77 -6.35
N VAL A 89 5.33 3.47 -5.77
CA VAL A 89 5.59 4.41 -4.67
C VAL A 89 5.88 3.64 -3.40
N TRP A 90 6.99 3.98 -2.73
CA TRP A 90 7.34 3.36 -1.45
C TRP A 90 6.42 3.86 -0.35
N HIS A 91 5.94 2.92 0.45
CA HIS A 91 5.00 3.20 1.52
C HIS A 91 5.18 2.22 2.67
N ARG A 92 4.65 2.57 3.82
CA ARG A 92 4.63 1.69 5.00
C ARG A 92 3.36 1.92 5.83
N VAL A 93 3.05 0.92 6.66
CA VAL A 93 2.07 1.06 7.75
C VAL A 93 2.85 1.03 9.04
N CYS A 94 2.79 2.11 9.81
CA CYS A 94 3.46 2.22 11.09
C CYS A 94 2.85 1.26 12.11
N PRO A 95 3.61 0.88 13.17
CA PRO A 95 3.06 -0.02 14.19
C PRO A 95 1.78 0.52 14.82
N VAL A 96 0.80 -0.34 14.99
CA VAL A 96 -0.43 -0.03 15.72
C VAL A 96 -0.09 0.00 17.22
N LYS A 97 -0.41 1.11 17.89
CA LYS A 97 -0.10 1.30 19.32
C LYS A 97 -1.19 0.75 20.21
N SER A 98 -2.43 0.83 19.76
CA SER A 98 -3.58 0.27 20.48
C SER A 98 -4.73 0.05 19.51
N GLY A 99 -5.63 -0.87 19.88
CA GLY A 99 -6.78 -1.21 19.05
C GLY A 99 -6.41 -2.10 17.87
N GLU A 100 -7.24 -2.04 16.84
CA GLU A 100 -7.11 -2.87 15.65
C GLU A 100 -7.45 -2.05 14.41
N ARG A 101 -6.59 -2.13 13.40
CA ARG A 101 -6.78 -1.44 12.12
C ARG A 101 -7.04 -2.45 11.03
N ASN A 102 -8.18 -2.31 10.37
CA ASN A 102 -8.57 -3.15 9.24
C ASN A 102 -8.54 -2.36 7.94
N SER A 103 -8.07 -2.98 6.89
CA SER A 103 -8.04 -2.37 5.56
C SER A 103 -8.26 -3.41 4.48
N LEU A 104 -8.72 -2.94 3.33
CA LEU A 104 -8.85 -3.72 2.12
C LEU A 104 -7.84 -3.19 1.11
N VAL A 105 -7.02 -4.08 0.57
CA VAL A 105 -6.02 -3.71 -0.43
C VAL A 105 -6.40 -4.33 -1.76
N ILE A 106 -6.37 -3.52 -2.81
CA ILE A 106 -6.72 -3.93 -4.17
C ILE A 106 -5.57 -3.52 -5.08
N TRP A 107 -5.15 -4.43 -5.97
CA TRP A 107 -4.13 -4.13 -6.97
C TRP A 107 -4.72 -4.25 -8.36
N ASN A 108 -4.55 -3.19 -9.15
CA ASN A 108 -4.86 -3.20 -10.57
C ASN A 108 -3.61 -3.58 -11.36
N LEU A 109 -3.74 -4.61 -12.18
CA LEU A 109 -2.64 -5.12 -13.00
C LEU A 109 -2.68 -4.49 -14.38
N GLY A 110 -1.52 -4.42 -15.02
CA GLY A 110 -1.39 -3.96 -16.40
C GLY A 110 -0.05 -4.37 -16.97
N TRP A 111 0.16 -4.06 -18.23
CA TRP A 111 1.45 -4.30 -18.85
C TRP A 111 2.51 -3.40 -18.22
N PRO A 112 3.79 -3.84 -18.18
CA PRO A 112 4.85 -3.01 -17.62
C PRO A 112 4.91 -1.62 -18.26
N PHE A 113 5.33 -0.64 -17.47
CA PHE A 113 5.57 0.72 -17.97
C PHE A 113 6.71 0.69 -19.01
N GLN A 114 6.52 1.43 -20.07
CA GLN A 114 7.52 1.55 -21.12
C GLN A 114 8.36 2.82 -20.96
#